data_b7cc0ca036d8e333832e54e3e9059a7c
#
_entry.id   b7cc0ca036d8e333832e54e3e9059a7c
#
_cell.length_a   1.000
_cell.length_b   1.000
_cell.length_c   1.000
_cell.angle_alpha   90.00
_cell.angle_beta   90.00
_cell.angle_gamma   90.00
#
_symmetry.space_group_name_H-M   'P 1'
#
loop_
_entity.id
_entity.type
_entity.pdbx_description
1 polymer ?
#
loop_
_entity_poly.entity_id
_entity_poly.type
_entity_poly.pdbx_seq_one_letter_code
_entity_poly.pdbx_strand_id
1 'polypeptide(L)'
;IANEGAKFTSYYAEQSSTAGRSSFITGQMPFRTGMSKVGMPGAPQGLSKDDPTIANVLKQLGYATGQFGKNHLGDRDEFLPTAHGFDEFLGNLYHLNAEEEPENPDYPKDPAYRKQFGPRGVIKSSADGKIEDTGPLTVKRMGTIKNKKQAKNNDLMERQVKAGKPFFTWY
;
A
#
# COMPACT_ATOMS: atom_id res chain seq x y z
N ILE A 1 -16.13 -19.09 9.68
CA ILE A 1 -15.36 -19.26 8.43
C ILE A 1 -14.80 -20.69 8.38
N ALA A 2 -13.96 -21.12 9.36
CA ALA A 2 -13.30 -22.42 9.31
C ALA A 2 -14.25 -23.61 9.29
N ASN A 3 -15.42 -23.51 9.92
CA ASN A 3 -16.44 -24.58 9.96
C ASN A 3 -17.29 -24.64 8.69
N GLU A 4 -17.31 -23.57 7.89
CA GLU A 4 -18.12 -23.41 6.67
C GLU A 4 -17.28 -23.39 5.41
N GLY A 5 -15.95 -23.43 5.55
CA GLY A 5 -14.99 -23.33 4.47
C GLY A 5 -13.83 -24.31 4.62
N ALA A 6 -12.72 -24.01 3.97
CA ALA A 6 -11.49 -24.77 4.04
C ALA A 6 -10.52 -24.20 5.09
N LYS A 7 -9.91 -25.09 5.86
CA LYS A 7 -8.83 -24.79 6.80
C LYS A 7 -7.54 -25.45 6.31
N PHE A 8 -6.59 -24.66 5.88
CA PHE A 8 -5.27 -25.15 5.49
C PHE A 8 -4.41 -25.29 6.73
N THR A 9 -3.90 -26.50 6.99
CA THR A 9 -3.02 -26.78 8.13
C THR A 9 -1.55 -26.52 7.84
N SER A 10 -1.20 -26.38 6.56
CA SER A 10 0.14 -26.01 6.08
C SER A 10 0.00 -24.94 5.00
N TYR A 11 0.26 -23.69 5.36
CA TYR A 11 0.19 -22.55 4.45
C TYR A 11 1.41 -21.65 4.69
N TYR A 12 2.28 -21.54 3.70
CA TYR A 12 3.53 -20.83 3.80
C TYR A 12 3.41 -19.46 3.12
N ALA A 13 3.96 -18.45 3.79
CA ALA A 13 4.04 -17.10 3.26
C ALA A 13 5.36 -16.87 2.51
N GLU A 14 5.43 -15.77 1.79
CA GLU A 14 6.66 -15.30 1.16
C GLU A 14 7.65 -14.76 2.22
N GLN A 15 8.94 -14.73 1.85
CA GLN A 15 10.03 -14.37 2.76
C GLN A 15 10.05 -12.91 3.21
N SER A 16 9.32 -12.02 2.55
CA SER A 16 9.30 -10.58 2.87
C SER A 16 7.92 -9.96 2.65
N SER A 17 7.70 -8.81 3.30
CA SER A 17 6.47 -8.05 3.13
C SER A 17 6.19 -7.66 1.67
N THR A 18 7.21 -7.18 0.96
CA THR A 18 7.07 -6.79 -0.45
C THR A 18 6.68 -7.99 -1.31
N ALA A 19 7.38 -9.12 -1.15
CA ALA A 19 7.08 -10.34 -1.88
C ALA A 19 5.66 -10.85 -1.61
N GLY A 20 5.27 -10.98 -0.34
CA GLY A 20 3.93 -11.46 0.02
C GLY A 20 2.81 -10.52 -0.42
N ARG A 21 3.03 -9.21 -0.34
CA ARG A 21 2.04 -8.23 -0.80
C ARG A 21 1.89 -8.22 -2.32
N SER A 22 3.00 -8.35 -3.04
CA SER A 22 2.99 -8.50 -4.49
C SER A 22 2.25 -9.76 -4.91
N SER A 23 2.59 -10.91 -4.31
CA SER A 23 1.91 -12.17 -4.60
C SER A 23 0.42 -12.12 -4.33
N PHE A 24 0.02 -11.52 -3.20
CA PHE A 24 -1.39 -11.37 -2.86
C PHE A 24 -2.16 -10.53 -3.88
N ILE A 25 -1.63 -9.35 -4.21
CA ILE A 25 -2.39 -8.41 -5.04
C ILE A 25 -2.39 -8.76 -6.53
N THR A 26 -1.38 -9.51 -7.01
CA THR A 26 -1.25 -9.88 -8.42
C THR A 26 -1.61 -11.34 -8.70
N GLY A 27 -1.66 -12.19 -7.67
CA GLY A 27 -1.79 -13.63 -7.86
C GLY A 27 -0.56 -14.28 -8.50
N GLN A 28 0.60 -13.62 -8.49
CA GLN A 28 1.82 -14.07 -9.14
C GLN A 28 2.94 -14.31 -8.12
N MET A 29 3.81 -15.25 -8.43
CA MET A 29 5.03 -15.48 -7.63
C MET A 29 5.97 -14.27 -7.74
N PRO A 30 6.68 -13.88 -6.64
CA PRO A 30 7.48 -12.65 -6.60
C PRO A 30 8.58 -12.56 -7.64
N PHE A 31 9.14 -13.69 -8.06
CA PHE A 31 10.16 -13.71 -9.10
C PHE A 31 9.62 -13.36 -10.50
N ARG A 32 8.31 -13.49 -10.73
CA ARG A 32 7.65 -13.05 -11.98
C ARG A 32 7.45 -11.54 -12.01
N THR A 33 7.04 -10.97 -10.88
CA THR A 33 6.82 -9.53 -10.74
C THR A 33 8.12 -8.75 -10.47
N GLY A 34 9.24 -9.44 -10.19
CA GLY A 34 10.48 -8.80 -9.76
C GLY A 34 10.48 -8.29 -8.31
N MET A 35 9.37 -8.50 -7.58
CA MET A 35 9.15 -7.95 -6.23
C MET A 35 9.61 -8.90 -5.12
N SER A 36 10.72 -9.60 -5.33
CA SER A 36 11.28 -10.57 -4.37
C SER A 36 11.90 -9.92 -3.12
N LYS A 37 12.21 -8.63 -3.18
CA LYS A 37 12.79 -7.85 -2.07
C LYS A 37 12.31 -6.41 -2.11
N VAL A 38 12.41 -5.72 -0.96
CA VAL A 38 12.08 -4.31 -0.85
C VAL A 38 13.16 -3.45 -1.51
N GLY A 39 12.74 -2.39 -2.22
CA GLY A 39 13.62 -1.32 -2.67
C GLY A 39 13.89 -0.29 -1.57
N MET A 40 15.00 0.44 -1.67
CA MET A 40 15.26 1.63 -0.86
C MET A 40 14.32 2.76 -1.27
N PRO A 41 14.10 3.78 -0.40
CA PRO A 41 13.36 4.98 -0.78
C PRO A 41 13.86 5.58 -2.10
N GLY A 42 12.93 5.95 -2.99
CA GLY A 42 13.25 6.49 -4.33
C GLY A 42 13.79 5.47 -5.34
N ALA A 43 13.90 4.20 -4.97
CA ALA A 43 14.39 3.16 -5.87
C ALA A 43 13.50 3.02 -7.13
N PRO A 44 14.09 2.63 -8.28
CA PRO A 44 13.32 2.35 -9.49
C PRO A 44 12.51 1.06 -9.42
N GLN A 45 12.61 0.33 -8.32
CA GLN A 45 11.91 -0.94 -8.09
C GLN A 45 10.51 -0.68 -7.53
N GLY A 46 9.51 -1.24 -8.18
CA GLY A 46 8.13 -1.20 -7.77
C GLY A 46 7.28 -2.13 -8.63
N LEU A 47 6.00 -2.23 -8.31
CA LEU A 47 5.07 -3.05 -9.07
C LEU A 47 4.97 -2.53 -10.51
N SER A 48 5.17 -3.40 -11.49
CA SER A 48 5.05 -3.02 -12.90
C SER A 48 3.59 -2.70 -13.25
N LYS A 49 3.41 -1.71 -14.14
CA LYS A 49 2.09 -1.42 -14.73
C LYS A 49 1.51 -2.59 -15.54
N ASP A 50 2.38 -3.51 -15.98
CA ASP A 50 1.98 -4.68 -16.75
C ASP A 50 1.56 -5.87 -15.88
N ASP A 51 1.72 -5.76 -14.55
CA ASP A 51 1.26 -6.75 -13.59
C ASP A 51 -0.19 -6.42 -13.15
N PRO A 52 -1.20 -7.17 -13.64
CA PRO A 52 -2.58 -6.91 -13.26
C PRO A 52 -2.79 -7.20 -11.79
N THR A 53 -3.56 -6.35 -11.12
CA THR A 53 -3.93 -6.52 -9.71
C THR A 53 -5.38 -6.97 -9.57
N ILE A 54 -5.72 -7.51 -8.39
CA ILE A 54 -7.13 -7.77 -8.04
C ILE A 54 -7.98 -6.51 -8.24
N ALA A 55 -7.44 -5.33 -7.88
CA ALA A 55 -8.16 -4.06 -8.04
C ALA A 55 -8.43 -3.73 -9.51
N ASN A 56 -7.46 -3.96 -10.43
CA ASN A 56 -7.68 -3.78 -11.87
C ASN A 56 -8.81 -4.67 -12.39
N VAL A 57 -8.83 -5.94 -11.98
CA VAL A 57 -9.85 -6.90 -12.43
C VAL A 57 -11.22 -6.54 -11.88
N LEU A 58 -11.32 -6.28 -10.57
CA LEU A 58 -12.59 -5.97 -9.92
C LEU A 58 -13.19 -4.64 -10.40
N LYS A 59 -12.34 -3.66 -10.71
CA LYS A 59 -12.78 -2.38 -11.27
C LYS A 59 -13.52 -2.55 -12.60
N GLN A 60 -13.07 -3.48 -13.47
CA GLN A 60 -13.75 -3.80 -14.72
C GLN A 60 -15.13 -4.44 -14.50
N LEU A 61 -15.34 -5.04 -13.32
CA LEU A 61 -16.61 -5.63 -12.90
C LEU A 61 -17.50 -4.64 -12.11
N GLY A 62 -17.15 -3.34 -12.09
CA GLY A 62 -17.94 -2.29 -11.46
C GLY A 62 -17.71 -2.13 -9.94
N TYR A 63 -16.71 -2.78 -9.39
CA TYR A 63 -16.34 -2.59 -7.98
C TYR A 63 -15.67 -1.23 -7.76
N ALA A 64 -16.03 -0.58 -6.67
CA ALA A 64 -15.22 0.50 -6.11
C ALA A 64 -14.03 -0.11 -5.34
N THR A 65 -12.85 0.49 -5.45
CA THR A 65 -11.63 -0.10 -4.92
C THR A 65 -10.87 0.88 -4.05
N GLY A 66 -10.41 0.45 -2.86
CA GLY A 66 -9.65 1.29 -1.96
C GLY A 66 -8.55 0.53 -1.23
N GLN A 67 -7.40 1.17 -1.04
CA GLN A 67 -6.33 0.65 -0.19
C GLN A 67 -6.03 1.63 0.94
N PHE A 68 -6.07 1.13 2.18
CA PHE A 68 -5.90 1.96 3.38
C PHE A 68 -4.90 1.30 4.32
N GLY A 69 -3.63 1.71 4.26
CA GLY A 69 -2.56 1.10 5.05
C GLY A 69 -1.21 1.13 4.35
N LYS A 70 -0.36 0.16 4.68
CA LYS A 70 0.95 0.02 4.07
C LYS A 70 0.83 -0.48 2.63
N ASN A 71 1.57 0.15 1.68
CA ASN A 71 1.67 -0.36 0.31
C ASN A 71 2.86 -1.32 0.13
N HIS A 72 4.07 -0.85 0.28
CA HIS A 72 5.34 -1.59 0.19
C HIS A 72 5.63 -2.25 -1.18
N LEU A 73 5.13 -1.66 -2.25
CA LEU A 73 5.29 -2.13 -3.63
C LEU A 73 5.96 -1.07 -4.53
N GLY A 74 6.83 -0.25 -3.92
CA GLY A 74 7.47 0.91 -4.54
C GLY A 74 6.89 2.22 -4.02
N ASP A 75 7.66 3.30 -4.15
CA ASP A 75 7.29 4.61 -3.57
C ASP A 75 7.20 5.75 -4.59
N ARG A 76 7.57 5.51 -5.84
CA ARG A 76 7.36 6.50 -6.91
C ARG A 76 5.88 6.58 -7.27
N ASP A 77 5.49 7.67 -7.89
CA ASP A 77 4.08 7.92 -8.23
C ASP A 77 3.48 6.82 -9.12
N GLU A 78 4.28 6.28 -10.04
CA GLU A 78 3.89 5.17 -10.91
C GLU A 78 3.62 3.85 -10.18
N PHE A 79 4.09 3.71 -8.92
CA PHE A 79 3.91 2.51 -8.10
C PHE A 79 2.81 2.64 -7.04
N LEU A 80 2.17 3.79 -6.97
CA LEU A 80 1.10 4.00 -6.01
C LEU A 80 -0.13 3.12 -6.33
N PRO A 81 -0.89 2.70 -5.33
CA PRO A 81 -2.07 1.85 -5.53
C PRO A 81 -3.04 2.39 -6.57
N THR A 82 -3.19 3.71 -6.65
CA THR A 82 -4.09 4.35 -7.61
C THR A 82 -3.61 4.27 -9.07
N ALA A 83 -2.33 3.99 -9.30
CA ALA A 83 -1.81 3.63 -10.61
C ALA A 83 -2.05 2.14 -10.96
N HIS A 84 -2.45 1.33 -9.99
CA HIS A 84 -2.65 -0.12 -10.09
C HIS A 84 -4.09 -0.56 -9.77
N GLY A 85 -5.06 0.24 -10.20
CA GLY A 85 -6.47 -0.12 -10.19
C GLY A 85 -7.27 0.32 -8.97
N PHE A 86 -6.64 0.85 -7.92
CA PHE A 86 -7.37 1.41 -6.79
C PHE A 86 -7.93 2.81 -7.09
N ASP A 87 -9.16 3.08 -6.65
CA ASP A 87 -9.79 4.39 -6.78
C ASP A 87 -9.27 5.37 -5.73
N GLU A 88 -9.02 4.87 -4.52
CA GLU A 88 -8.57 5.67 -3.38
C GLU A 88 -7.42 4.97 -2.64
N PHE A 89 -6.44 5.76 -2.21
CA PHE A 89 -5.37 5.31 -1.33
C PHE A 89 -5.13 6.31 -0.19
N LEU A 90 -4.97 5.80 1.01
CA LEU A 90 -4.41 6.55 2.15
C LEU A 90 -3.49 5.62 2.95
N GLY A 91 -2.19 5.88 2.88
CA GLY A 91 -1.26 4.98 3.56
C GLY A 91 0.18 5.40 3.52
N ASN A 92 1.01 4.57 4.13
CA ASN A 92 2.46 4.67 4.12
C ASN A 92 3.05 3.67 3.11
N LEU A 93 4.24 3.98 2.63
CA LEU A 93 4.86 3.23 1.54
C LEU A 93 5.86 2.18 2.04
N TYR A 94 6.26 2.26 3.30
CA TYR A 94 7.18 1.35 3.96
C TYR A 94 6.61 0.78 5.25
N HIS A 95 7.34 -0.11 5.92
CA HIS A 95 7.01 -0.54 7.29
C HIS A 95 7.34 0.58 8.31
N LEU A 96 6.75 0.49 9.51
CA LEU A 96 6.84 1.55 10.50
C LEU A 96 8.28 1.87 10.91
N ASN A 97 9.14 0.86 11.04
CA ASN A 97 10.55 1.07 11.37
C ASN A 97 11.27 1.97 10.35
N ALA A 98 11.03 1.78 9.06
CA ALA A 98 11.63 2.66 8.04
C ALA A 98 11.06 4.08 8.07
N GLU A 99 9.79 4.22 8.43
CA GLU A 99 9.14 5.51 8.55
C GLU A 99 9.63 6.32 9.76
N GLU A 100 10.00 5.65 10.86
CA GLU A 100 10.52 6.30 12.08
C GLU A 100 12.03 6.59 12.05
N GLU A 101 12.80 5.93 11.16
CA GLU A 101 14.25 6.11 11.04
C GLU A 101 14.70 7.57 11.00
N PRO A 102 14.05 8.51 10.30
CA PRO A 102 14.45 9.91 10.29
C PRO A 102 14.41 10.62 11.64
N GLU A 103 13.72 10.05 12.64
CA GLU A 103 13.68 10.58 14.02
C GLU A 103 14.81 10.04 14.90
N ASN A 104 15.54 9.02 14.43
CA ASN A 104 16.68 8.46 15.16
C ASN A 104 17.79 9.51 15.26
N PRO A 105 18.41 9.71 16.45
CA PRO A 105 19.54 10.64 16.63
C PRO A 105 20.72 10.37 15.71
N ASP A 106 20.97 9.10 15.37
CA ASP A 106 22.07 8.65 14.50
C ASP A 106 21.72 8.72 13.00
N TYR A 107 20.47 9.06 12.66
CA TYR A 107 20.07 9.19 11.25
C TYR A 107 20.84 10.33 10.56
N PRO A 108 21.40 10.12 9.36
CA PRO A 108 22.19 11.12 8.67
C PRO A 108 21.48 12.47 8.55
N LYS A 109 22.19 13.54 8.95
CA LYS A 109 21.64 14.91 8.93
C LYS A 109 21.84 15.62 7.61
N ASP A 110 22.66 15.05 6.71
CA ASP A 110 22.92 15.60 5.40
C ASP A 110 21.61 15.75 4.60
N PRO A 111 21.26 16.95 4.12
CA PRO A 111 20.05 17.20 3.35
C PRO A 111 19.96 16.39 2.04
N ALA A 112 21.11 16.17 1.36
CA ALA A 112 21.14 15.37 0.14
C ALA A 112 20.81 13.92 0.41
N TYR A 113 21.38 13.36 1.49
CA TYR A 113 21.04 12.01 1.95
C TYR A 113 19.55 11.88 2.28
N ARG A 114 18.99 12.82 3.05
CA ARG A 114 17.58 12.82 3.45
C ARG A 114 16.65 12.94 2.26
N LYS A 115 17.02 13.74 1.28
CA LYS A 115 16.26 13.88 0.05
C LYS A 115 16.26 12.60 -0.79
N GLN A 116 17.36 11.87 -0.80
CA GLN A 116 17.53 10.66 -1.62
C GLN A 116 16.98 9.40 -0.95
N PHE A 117 17.19 9.25 0.35
CA PHE A 117 16.90 8.02 1.09
C PHE A 117 15.84 8.18 2.19
N GLY A 118 15.34 9.39 2.40
CA GLY A 118 14.24 9.61 3.33
C GLY A 118 12.94 9.00 2.81
N PRO A 119 12.16 8.31 3.65
CA PRO A 119 10.87 7.80 3.25
C PRO A 119 9.91 8.96 2.92
N ARG A 120 9.06 8.77 1.94
CA ARG A 120 7.92 9.66 1.72
C ARG A 120 6.96 9.57 2.91
N GLY A 121 6.20 10.62 3.13
CA GLY A 121 5.20 10.66 4.18
C GLY A 121 3.98 9.78 3.91
N VAL A 122 2.93 10.02 4.67
CA VAL A 122 1.63 9.38 4.42
C VAL A 122 1.02 9.95 3.15
N ILE A 123 0.86 9.11 2.15
CA ILE A 123 0.32 9.49 0.85
C ILE A 123 -1.19 9.32 0.85
N LYS A 124 -1.87 10.31 0.29
CA LYS A 124 -3.26 10.24 -0.11
C LYS A 124 -3.32 10.41 -1.63
N SER A 125 -3.91 9.46 -2.33
CA SER A 125 -4.06 9.57 -3.77
C SER A 125 -5.42 9.06 -4.26
N SER A 126 -5.79 9.43 -5.46
CA SER A 126 -7.04 9.06 -6.11
C SER A 126 -6.84 8.76 -7.59
N ALA A 127 -7.74 7.98 -8.18
CA ALA A 127 -7.65 7.52 -9.55
C ALA A 127 -7.69 8.65 -10.60
N ASP A 128 -8.06 9.87 -10.20
CA ASP A 128 -8.02 11.08 -11.05
C ASP A 128 -6.60 11.68 -11.16
N GLY A 129 -5.59 11.02 -10.60
CA GLY A 129 -4.20 11.43 -10.64
C GLY A 129 -3.77 12.41 -9.53
N LYS A 130 -4.67 12.75 -8.60
CA LYS A 130 -4.28 13.58 -7.45
C LYS A 130 -3.45 12.80 -6.47
N ILE A 131 -2.28 13.35 -6.11
CA ILE A 131 -1.35 12.79 -5.14
C ILE A 131 -1.00 13.88 -4.14
N GLU A 132 -1.20 13.61 -2.87
CA GLU A 132 -0.89 14.49 -1.76
C GLU A 132 0.01 13.76 -0.77
N ASP A 133 1.23 14.25 -0.56
CA ASP A 133 2.06 13.85 0.57
C ASP A 133 1.61 14.66 1.80
N THR A 134 0.95 13.99 2.74
CA THR A 134 0.38 14.63 3.93
C THR A 134 1.39 14.81 5.05
N GLY A 135 2.67 14.61 4.77
CA GLY A 135 3.80 14.74 5.69
C GLY A 135 4.25 13.43 6.32
N PRO A 136 5.38 13.47 7.05
CA PRO A 136 6.06 12.29 7.56
C PRO A 136 5.20 11.47 8.53
N LEU A 137 5.40 10.17 8.52
CA LEU A 137 4.81 9.26 9.49
C LEU A 137 5.73 9.14 10.71
N THR A 138 5.70 10.16 11.55
CA THR A 138 6.46 10.20 12.80
C THR A 138 5.93 9.18 13.82
N VAL A 139 6.74 8.80 14.80
CA VAL A 139 6.33 7.93 15.93
C VAL A 139 5.06 8.46 16.60
N LYS A 140 4.99 9.78 16.84
CA LYS A 140 3.80 10.43 17.39
C LYS A 140 2.57 10.24 16.50
N ARG A 141 2.73 10.38 15.17
CA ARG A 141 1.63 10.24 14.20
C ARG A 141 1.19 8.79 14.05
N MET A 142 2.07 7.82 14.24
CA MET A 142 1.75 6.39 14.18
C MET A 142 0.63 6.00 15.14
N GLY A 143 0.58 6.62 16.31
CA GLY A 143 -0.47 6.39 17.32
C GLY A 143 -1.89 6.75 16.84
N THR A 144 -2.02 7.67 15.90
CA THR A 144 -3.34 8.19 15.46
C THR A 144 -3.69 7.88 14.00
N ILE A 145 -2.70 7.60 13.16
CA ILE A 145 -2.92 7.42 11.73
C ILE A 145 -3.83 6.22 11.40
N LYS A 146 -3.78 5.16 12.23
CA LYS A 146 -4.66 4.00 12.06
C LYS A 146 -6.14 4.39 12.08
N ASN A 147 -6.53 5.30 12.98
CA ASN A 147 -7.92 5.75 13.07
C ASN A 147 -8.36 6.49 11.80
N LYS A 148 -7.45 7.30 11.21
CA LYS A 148 -7.72 7.99 9.93
C LYS A 148 -7.85 7.02 8.77
N LYS A 149 -6.99 6.00 8.70
CA LYS A 149 -7.05 4.95 7.67
C LYS A 149 -8.35 4.16 7.81
N GLN A 150 -8.71 3.75 9.03
CA GLN A 150 -9.96 3.05 9.30
C GLN A 150 -11.19 3.90 8.95
N ALA A 151 -11.20 5.18 9.34
CA ALA A 151 -12.29 6.08 8.99
C ALA A 151 -12.48 6.21 7.47
N LYS A 152 -11.38 6.28 6.72
CA LYS A 152 -11.41 6.31 5.25
C LYS A 152 -11.89 4.99 4.63
N ASN A 153 -11.47 3.86 5.19
CA ASN A 153 -11.97 2.56 4.78
C ASN A 153 -13.49 2.44 5.00
N ASN A 154 -13.96 2.81 6.19
CA ASN A 154 -15.37 2.78 6.53
C ASN A 154 -16.20 3.73 5.64
N ASP A 155 -15.70 4.95 5.39
CA ASP A 155 -16.33 5.93 4.49
C ASP A 155 -16.54 5.36 3.08
N LEU A 156 -15.53 4.68 2.52
CA LEU A 156 -15.67 4.02 1.22
C LEU A 156 -16.76 2.94 1.28
N MET A 157 -16.70 2.06 2.27
CA MET A 157 -17.68 0.98 2.43
C MET A 157 -19.11 1.53 2.55
N GLU A 158 -19.32 2.51 3.42
CA GLU A 158 -20.63 3.13 3.64
C GLU A 158 -21.19 3.80 2.38
N ARG A 159 -20.33 4.54 1.65
CA ARG A 159 -20.72 5.17 0.38
C ARG A 159 -21.17 4.13 -0.65
N GLN A 160 -20.45 3.00 -0.75
CA GLN A 160 -20.78 1.96 -1.73
C GLN A 160 -22.03 1.17 -1.33
N VAL A 161 -22.20 0.86 -0.04
CA VAL A 161 -23.43 0.22 0.46
C VAL A 161 -24.65 1.10 0.15
N LYS A 162 -24.57 2.41 0.44
CA LYS A 162 -25.67 3.37 0.11
C LYS A 162 -25.94 3.46 -1.38
N ALA A 163 -24.92 3.30 -2.23
CA ALA A 163 -25.05 3.32 -3.67
C ALA A 163 -25.48 1.98 -4.28
N GLY A 164 -25.62 0.92 -3.48
CA GLY A 164 -25.90 -0.44 -3.96
C GLY A 164 -24.79 -1.01 -4.86
N LYS A 165 -23.55 -0.57 -4.66
CA LYS A 165 -22.41 -0.99 -5.48
C LYS A 165 -21.47 -1.91 -4.71
N PRO A 166 -20.89 -2.92 -5.36
CA PRO A 166 -19.87 -3.76 -4.75
C PRO A 166 -18.59 -2.97 -4.53
N PHE A 167 -17.79 -3.39 -3.56
CA PHE A 167 -16.50 -2.78 -3.26
C PHE A 167 -15.45 -3.82 -2.88
N PHE A 168 -14.20 -3.44 -3.07
CA PHE A 168 -13.02 -4.15 -2.60
C PHE A 168 -12.14 -3.20 -1.81
N THR A 169 -11.84 -3.54 -0.58
CA THR A 169 -10.90 -2.79 0.24
C THR A 169 -9.73 -3.67 0.69
N TRP A 170 -8.54 -3.12 0.62
CA TRP A 170 -7.32 -3.71 1.19
C TRP A 170 -6.85 -2.83 2.35
N TYR A 171 -7.06 -3.33 3.57
CA TYR A 171 -6.73 -2.63 4.81
C TYR A 171 -5.54 -3.26 5.52
#